data_f88a1c44da5d083ac6ec539ffa5ff98b
#
_entry.id   f88a1c44da5d083ac6ec539ffa5ff98b
#
_cell.length_a   1.000
_cell.length_b   1.000
_cell.length_c   1.000
_cell.angle_alpha   90.00
_cell.angle_beta   90.00
_cell.angle_gamma   90.00
#
_symmetry.space_group_name_H-M   'P 1'
#
loop_
_entity.id
_entity.type
_entity.pdbx_description
1 polymer ?
#
loop_
_entity_poly.entity_id
_entity_poly.type
_entity_poly.pdbx_seq_one_letter_code
_entity_poly.pdbx_strand_id
1 'polypeptide(L)'
;MPKYIKQEMPDLQQTGEQKIYYRLKTERHIDFKHFVQSLHQSNNGISEADIIRVLLASADHLAELVGEGHSVSLEGIGTFKATIGLTKEKELDTLDGKETKRNSRSLQLNGIHFRTDKKLIKKARPYCKLQREGTARLHHSPFNKEERLQRALEFLNKHGAMRVPDYMELTGLSRTSATLELKEFRQDPNSGIDFIGRGSAKVYVKKG
;
A
#
# COMPACT_ATOMS: atom_id res chain seq x y z
N MET A 1 -22.17 13.87 0.62
CA MET A 1 -21.09 14.70 0.07
C MET A 1 -19.78 14.03 0.42
N PRO A 2 -18.87 13.83 -0.55
CA PRO A 2 -17.62 13.15 -0.27
C PRO A 2 -16.77 13.94 0.72
N LYS A 3 -16.23 13.24 1.71
CA LYS A 3 -15.46 13.83 2.81
C LYS A 3 -13.97 13.69 2.55
N TYR A 4 -13.20 14.69 2.95
CA TYR A 4 -11.75 14.63 2.90
C TYR A 4 -11.13 14.88 4.25
N ILE A 5 -9.98 14.26 4.49
CA ILE A 5 -9.15 14.47 5.67
C ILE A 5 -7.81 15.09 5.25
N LYS A 6 -7.29 15.95 6.11
CA LYS A 6 -5.93 16.43 6.06
C LYS A 6 -5.04 15.39 6.74
N GLN A 7 -4.09 14.81 6.04
CA GLN A 7 -3.22 13.77 6.56
C GLN A 7 -1.77 14.23 6.52
N GLU A 8 -1.06 13.98 7.61
CA GLU A 8 0.36 14.21 7.71
C GLU A 8 1.13 13.16 6.89
N MET A 9 2.16 13.60 6.17
CA MET A 9 3.06 12.71 5.42
C MET A 9 4.19 12.23 6.34
N PRO A 10 4.61 10.95 6.24
CA PRO A 10 5.82 10.50 6.91
C PRO A 10 7.03 11.24 6.33
N ASP A 11 7.88 11.79 7.19
CA ASP A 11 9.15 12.40 6.80
C ASP A 11 10.20 11.30 6.53
N LEU A 12 10.17 10.75 5.32
CA LEU A 12 11.09 9.68 4.90
C LEU A 12 12.53 10.19 4.73
N GLN A 13 12.72 11.49 4.57
CA GLN A 13 14.03 12.11 4.34
C GLN A 13 14.62 12.75 5.61
N GLN A 14 13.90 12.65 6.74
CA GLN A 14 14.30 13.23 8.04
C GLN A 14 14.65 14.72 7.98
N THR A 15 13.93 15.46 7.14
CA THR A 15 14.13 16.91 6.97
C THR A 15 13.56 17.74 8.12
N GLY A 16 12.78 17.13 9.01
CA GLY A 16 12.06 17.81 10.09
C GLY A 16 10.83 18.60 9.61
N GLU A 17 10.56 18.64 8.30
CA GLU A 17 9.41 19.33 7.74
C GLU A 17 8.14 18.48 7.82
N GLN A 18 7.11 18.95 8.50
CA GLN A 18 5.80 18.30 8.50
C GLN A 18 5.04 18.62 7.22
N LYS A 19 5.17 17.77 6.21
CA LYS A 19 4.38 17.86 4.99
C LYS A 19 3.00 17.24 5.19
N ILE A 20 2.01 17.78 4.50
CA ILE A 20 0.64 17.31 4.56
C ILE A 20 0.11 17.02 3.16
N TYR A 21 -0.84 16.09 3.07
CA TYR A 21 -1.62 15.87 1.87
C TYR A 21 -3.10 15.72 2.21
N TYR A 22 -3.94 15.91 1.19
CA TYR A 22 -5.38 15.74 1.34
C TYR A 22 -5.79 14.39 0.79
N ARG A 23 -6.51 13.62 1.59
CA ARG A 23 -7.01 12.29 1.22
C ARG A 23 -8.52 12.29 1.22
N LEU A 24 -9.11 11.81 0.12
CA LEU A 24 -10.53 11.54 0.06
C LEU A 24 -10.84 10.32 0.95
N LYS A 25 -11.86 10.42 1.80
CA LYS A 25 -12.36 9.30 2.58
C LYS A 25 -13.30 8.48 1.68
N THR A 26 -12.98 7.21 1.49
CA THR A 26 -13.88 6.28 0.80
C THR A 26 -15.07 5.98 1.71
N GLU A 27 -16.27 6.32 1.29
CA GLU A 27 -17.49 6.10 2.09
C GLU A 27 -17.90 4.62 2.07
N ARG A 28 -17.92 4.02 0.88
CA ARG A 28 -18.25 2.61 0.70
C ARG A 28 -17.57 2.04 -0.55
N HIS A 29 -17.40 0.74 -0.57
CA HIS A 29 -17.04 0.00 -1.76
C HIS A 29 -18.30 -0.36 -2.54
N ILE A 30 -18.33 -0.05 -3.82
CA ILE A 30 -19.38 -0.48 -4.76
C ILE A 30 -18.87 -1.70 -5.49
N ASP A 31 -19.48 -2.85 -5.25
CA ASP A 31 -19.15 -4.09 -5.95
C ASP A 31 -19.76 -4.14 -7.35
N PHE A 32 -19.41 -5.18 -8.10
CA PHE A 32 -19.86 -5.37 -9.48
C PHE A 32 -21.39 -5.41 -9.59
N LYS A 33 -22.06 -6.13 -8.67
CA LYS A 33 -23.52 -6.28 -8.69
C LYS A 33 -24.22 -4.94 -8.48
N HIS A 34 -23.81 -4.18 -7.47
CA HIS A 34 -24.37 -2.85 -7.21
C HIS A 34 -24.07 -1.87 -8.34
N PHE A 35 -22.90 -1.96 -8.97
CA PHE A 35 -22.56 -1.16 -10.13
C PHE A 35 -23.51 -1.43 -11.30
N VAL A 36 -23.76 -2.71 -11.65
CA VAL A 36 -24.68 -3.12 -12.72
C VAL A 36 -26.10 -2.63 -12.44
N GLN A 37 -26.60 -2.85 -11.21
CA GLN A 37 -27.93 -2.39 -10.82
C GLN A 37 -28.08 -0.87 -10.94
N SER A 38 -27.09 -0.12 -10.46
CA SER A 38 -27.09 1.34 -10.58
C SER A 38 -27.06 1.82 -12.03
N LEU A 39 -26.30 1.13 -12.89
CA LEU A 39 -26.22 1.43 -14.32
C LEU A 39 -27.55 1.14 -15.03
N HIS A 40 -28.18 0.00 -14.73
CA HIS A 40 -29.52 -0.36 -15.23
C HIS A 40 -30.57 0.68 -14.82
N GLN A 41 -30.61 1.08 -13.56
CA GLN A 41 -31.54 2.10 -13.07
C GLN A 41 -31.35 3.47 -13.75
N SER A 42 -30.12 3.81 -14.12
CA SER A 42 -29.78 5.05 -14.82
C SER A 42 -30.11 4.99 -16.32
N ASN A 43 -30.22 3.81 -16.90
CA ASN A 43 -30.42 3.55 -18.32
C ASN A 43 -31.48 2.48 -18.53
N ASN A 44 -32.76 2.85 -18.43
CA ASN A 44 -33.92 1.93 -18.49
C ASN A 44 -34.05 1.10 -19.79
N GLY A 45 -33.23 1.34 -20.81
CA GLY A 45 -33.27 0.62 -22.08
C GLY A 45 -32.34 -0.59 -22.18
N ILE A 46 -31.49 -0.85 -21.18
CA ILE A 46 -30.48 -1.92 -21.21
C ILE A 46 -30.74 -2.87 -20.03
N SER A 47 -30.92 -4.17 -20.30
CA SER A 47 -31.13 -5.14 -19.23
C SER A 47 -29.86 -5.36 -18.41
N GLU A 48 -29.99 -5.74 -17.12
CA GLU A 48 -28.83 -6.12 -16.27
C GLU A 48 -28.00 -7.24 -16.93
N ALA A 49 -28.67 -8.21 -17.58
CA ALA A 49 -27.99 -9.32 -18.24
C ALA A 49 -27.12 -8.85 -19.41
N ASP A 50 -27.57 -7.86 -20.18
CA ASP A 50 -26.79 -7.31 -21.29
C ASP A 50 -25.61 -6.49 -20.79
N ILE A 51 -25.81 -5.71 -19.70
CA ILE A 51 -24.73 -4.96 -19.05
C ILE A 51 -23.64 -5.93 -18.58
N ILE A 52 -24.03 -6.98 -17.87
CA ILE A 52 -23.10 -8.02 -17.39
C ILE A 52 -22.33 -8.65 -18.55
N ARG A 53 -23.05 -9.08 -19.60
CA ARG A 53 -22.46 -9.71 -20.78
C ARG A 53 -21.40 -8.81 -21.43
N VAL A 54 -21.73 -7.56 -21.66
CA VAL A 54 -20.82 -6.60 -22.29
C VAL A 54 -19.60 -6.31 -21.42
N LEU A 55 -19.78 -6.13 -20.10
CA LEU A 55 -18.66 -5.85 -19.19
C LEU A 55 -17.71 -7.04 -19.08
N LEU A 56 -18.23 -8.28 -18.96
CA LEU A 56 -17.39 -9.49 -18.90
C LEU A 56 -16.66 -9.73 -20.21
N ALA A 57 -17.35 -9.67 -21.36
CA ALA A 57 -16.72 -9.81 -22.67
C ALA A 57 -15.64 -8.74 -22.92
N SER A 58 -15.88 -7.50 -22.45
CA SER A 58 -14.88 -6.43 -22.55
C SER A 58 -13.66 -6.71 -21.68
N ALA A 59 -13.85 -7.26 -20.48
CA ALA A 59 -12.75 -7.61 -19.58
C ALA A 59 -11.89 -8.74 -20.16
N ASP A 60 -12.54 -9.78 -20.71
CA ASP A 60 -11.84 -10.92 -21.32
C ASP A 60 -11.02 -10.47 -22.53
N HIS A 61 -11.63 -9.72 -23.45
CA HIS A 61 -10.93 -9.23 -24.63
C HIS A 61 -9.81 -8.22 -24.31
N LEU A 62 -10.02 -7.38 -23.28
CA LEU A 62 -8.97 -6.49 -22.78
C LEU A 62 -7.77 -7.30 -22.23
N ALA A 63 -8.03 -8.37 -21.48
CA ALA A 63 -6.99 -9.23 -20.94
C ALA A 63 -6.18 -9.92 -22.05
N GLU A 64 -6.85 -10.40 -23.10
CA GLU A 64 -6.22 -10.99 -24.28
C GLU A 64 -5.28 -9.98 -24.97
N LEU A 65 -5.82 -8.84 -25.39
CA LEU A 65 -5.04 -7.81 -26.10
C LEU A 65 -3.85 -7.29 -25.29
N VAL A 66 -4.04 -7.05 -23.98
CA VAL A 66 -2.96 -6.58 -23.11
C VAL A 66 -1.92 -7.68 -22.89
N GLY A 67 -2.35 -8.96 -22.80
CA GLY A 67 -1.46 -10.12 -22.73
C GLY A 67 -0.61 -10.31 -23.98
N GLU A 68 -1.14 -10.01 -25.13
CA GLU A 68 -0.42 -9.99 -26.43
C GLU A 68 0.56 -8.81 -26.56
N GLY A 69 0.60 -7.89 -25.58
CA GLY A 69 1.50 -6.75 -25.54
C GLY A 69 0.92 -5.47 -26.17
N HIS A 70 -0.36 -5.45 -26.47
CA HIS A 70 -1.03 -4.26 -26.99
C HIS A 70 -1.35 -3.25 -25.88
N SER A 71 -1.37 -1.98 -26.26
CA SER A 71 -1.92 -0.91 -25.43
C SER A 71 -3.35 -0.64 -25.86
N VAL A 72 -4.30 -0.77 -24.94
CA VAL A 72 -5.73 -0.64 -25.23
C VAL A 72 -6.29 0.63 -24.62
N SER A 73 -6.90 1.48 -25.44
CA SER A 73 -7.55 2.72 -24.99
C SER A 73 -9.07 2.58 -25.08
N LEU A 74 -9.74 2.73 -23.96
CA LEU A 74 -11.19 2.86 -23.89
C LEU A 74 -11.55 4.34 -23.70
N GLU A 75 -12.24 4.90 -24.70
CA GLU A 75 -12.61 6.32 -24.68
C GLU A 75 -13.46 6.68 -23.48
N GLY A 76 -13.09 7.74 -22.78
CA GLY A 76 -13.79 8.20 -21.58
C GLY A 76 -13.51 7.37 -20.33
N ILE A 77 -12.65 6.34 -20.39
CA ILE A 77 -12.20 5.53 -19.25
C ILE A 77 -10.70 5.72 -19.07
N GLY A 78 -9.89 5.25 -20.01
CA GLY A 78 -8.45 5.34 -19.92
C GLY A 78 -7.72 4.34 -20.80
N THR A 79 -6.42 4.25 -20.62
CA THR A 79 -5.52 3.39 -21.39
C THR A 79 -4.88 2.35 -20.46
N PHE A 80 -4.89 1.11 -20.91
CA PHE A 80 -4.33 -0.06 -20.24
C PHE A 80 -3.07 -0.52 -20.98
N LYS A 81 -2.01 -0.84 -20.24
CA LYS A 81 -0.75 -1.32 -20.79
C LYS A 81 -0.13 -2.35 -19.87
N ALA A 82 0.35 -3.46 -20.43
CA ALA A 82 1.07 -4.48 -19.66
C ALA A 82 2.35 -3.93 -19.04
N THR A 83 2.67 -4.40 -17.85
CA THR A 83 3.98 -4.26 -17.22
C THR A 83 4.57 -5.63 -16.98
N ILE A 84 5.82 -5.81 -17.34
CA ILE A 84 6.56 -7.05 -17.12
C ILE A 84 7.53 -6.88 -15.96
N GLY A 85 7.80 -7.96 -15.26
CA GLY A 85 8.78 -8.02 -14.18
C GLY A 85 9.43 -9.38 -14.13
N LEU A 86 10.44 -9.52 -13.28
CA LEU A 86 11.11 -10.78 -13.06
C LEU A 86 10.22 -11.74 -12.27
N THR A 87 10.32 -13.03 -12.57
CA THR A 87 9.75 -14.07 -11.70
C THR A 87 10.42 -14.00 -10.33
N LYS A 88 9.68 -14.37 -9.27
CA LYS A 88 10.20 -14.38 -7.89
C LYS A 88 11.53 -15.09 -7.84
N GLU A 89 12.48 -14.59 -7.02
CA GLU A 89 13.81 -15.16 -6.75
C GLU A 89 14.93 -14.84 -7.76
N LYS A 90 14.72 -13.88 -8.67
CA LYS A 90 15.79 -13.48 -9.59
C LYS A 90 16.23 -12.04 -9.34
N GLU A 91 17.54 -11.84 -9.35
CA GLU A 91 18.14 -10.51 -9.25
C GLU A 91 17.94 -9.72 -10.56
N LEU A 92 17.92 -8.38 -10.44
CA LEU A 92 17.86 -7.50 -11.59
C LEU A 92 19.14 -7.60 -12.43
N ASP A 93 19.01 -7.55 -13.76
CA ASP A 93 20.16 -7.47 -14.66
C ASP A 93 20.81 -6.10 -14.57
N THR A 94 22.13 -6.06 -14.74
CA THR A 94 22.88 -4.81 -14.88
C THR A 94 22.96 -4.42 -16.37
N LEU A 95 23.03 -3.11 -16.66
CA LEU A 95 23.13 -2.60 -18.04
C LEU A 95 24.42 -2.99 -18.75
N ASP A 96 25.48 -3.34 -17.99
CA ASP A 96 26.84 -3.55 -18.52
C ASP A 96 27.07 -4.94 -19.15
N GLY A 97 26.05 -5.77 -19.24
CA GLY A 97 25.99 -6.91 -20.14
C GLY A 97 26.99 -8.08 -19.89
N LYS A 98 27.63 -8.13 -18.74
CA LYS A 98 28.54 -9.25 -18.37
C LYS A 98 27.81 -10.48 -17.80
N GLU A 99 26.48 -10.39 -17.63
CA GLU A 99 25.68 -11.46 -17.06
C GLU A 99 25.09 -12.38 -18.12
N THR A 100 24.76 -13.58 -17.71
CA THR A 100 24.09 -14.60 -18.56
C THR A 100 22.80 -14.00 -19.13
N LYS A 101 22.68 -13.96 -20.47
CA LYS A 101 21.48 -13.47 -21.16
C LYS A 101 20.23 -14.15 -20.58
N ARG A 102 19.34 -13.37 -19.98
CA ARG A 102 18.06 -13.88 -19.49
C ARG A 102 17.17 -14.27 -20.66
N ASN A 103 16.45 -15.35 -20.52
CA ASN A 103 15.45 -15.78 -21.48
C ASN A 103 14.04 -15.32 -21.03
N SER A 104 13.08 -15.42 -21.94
CA SER A 104 11.68 -15.05 -21.69
C SER A 104 11.04 -15.78 -20.50
N ARG A 105 11.55 -16.96 -20.11
CA ARG A 105 11.07 -17.71 -18.94
C ARG A 105 11.37 -17.03 -17.60
N SER A 106 12.28 -16.07 -17.59
CA SER A 106 12.61 -15.28 -16.39
C SER A 106 11.73 -14.05 -16.21
N LEU A 107 10.91 -13.75 -17.22
CA LEU A 107 10.01 -12.61 -17.25
C LEU A 107 8.56 -13.08 -17.19
N GLN A 108 7.72 -12.31 -16.52
CA GLN A 108 6.28 -12.55 -16.47
C GLN A 108 5.53 -11.22 -16.48
N LEU A 109 4.25 -11.28 -16.86
CA LEU A 109 3.35 -10.15 -16.68
C LEU A 109 3.21 -9.89 -15.17
N ASN A 110 3.64 -8.72 -14.73
CA ASN A 110 3.64 -8.34 -13.31
C ASN A 110 2.41 -7.50 -12.94
N GLY A 111 1.80 -6.86 -13.93
CA GLY A 111 0.60 -6.07 -13.72
C GLY A 111 0.13 -5.35 -14.97
N ILE A 112 -0.92 -4.57 -14.81
CA ILE A 112 -1.45 -3.71 -15.86
C ILE A 112 -1.41 -2.27 -15.34
N HIS A 113 -0.68 -1.43 -16.04
CA HIS A 113 -0.68 0.01 -15.80
C HIS A 113 -1.93 0.63 -16.42
N PHE A 114 -2.68 1.35 -15.60
CA PHE A 114 -3.87 2.09 -16.02
C PHE A 114 -3.61 3.59 -15.98
N ARG A 115 -3.84 4.26 -17.10
CA ARG A 115 -3.80 5.72 -17.20
C ARG A 115 -5.19 6.27 -17.47
N THR A 116 -5.75 6.99 -16.52
CA THR A 116 -7.09 7.58 -16.63
C THR A 116 -7.21 8.58 -17.78
N ASP A 117 -8.32 8.53 -18.52
CA ASP A 117 -8.65 9.57 -19.50
C ASP A 117 -8.99 10.88 -18.80
N LYS A 118 -8.45 11.98 -19.30
CA LYS A 118 -8.77 13.34 -18.79
C LYS A 118 -10.25 13.67 -18.87
N LYS A 119 -10.96 13.11 -19.86
CA LYS A 119 -12.42 13.26 -20.00
C LYS A 119 -13.17 12.69 -18.81
N LEU A 120 -12.73 11.51 -18.27
CA LEU A 120 -13.33 10.91 -17.07
C LEU A 120 -13.18 11.83 -15.86
N ILE A 121 -11.97 12.35 -15.64
CA ILE A 121 -11.72 13.28 -14.54
C ILE A 121 -12.59 14.53 -14.67
N LYS A 122 -12.71 15.09 -15.89
CA LYS A 122 -13.55 16.26 -16.16
C LYS A 122 -15.02 16.00 -15.85
N LYS A 123 -15.53 14.80 -16.23
CA LYS A 123 -16.91 14.40 -15.94
C LYS A 123 -17.17 14.14 -14.45
N ALA A 124 -16.19 13.64 -13.70
CA ALA A 124 -16.33 13.35 -12.28
C ALA A 124 -16.29 14.61 -11.39
N ARG A 125 -15.59 15.68 -11.80
CA ARG A 125 -15.42 16.92 -11.02
C ARG A 125 -16.73 17.54 -10.50
N PRO A 126 -17.81 17.68 -11.28
CA PRO A 126 -19.06 18.28 -10.81
C PRO A 126 -19.71 17.52 -9.67
N TYR A 127 -19.48 16.21 -9.57
CA TYR A 127 -20.02 15.35 -8.51
C TYR A 127 -19.17 15.37 -7.23
N CYS A 128 -17.95 15.88 -7.30
CA CYS A 128 -17.00 15.91 -6.20
C CYS A 128 -17.14 17.22 -5.38
N LYS A 129 -18.24 17.36 -4.63
CA LYS A 129 -18.42 18.48 -3.68
C LYS A 129 -17.82 18.08 -2.34
N LEU A 130 -16.60 18.55 -2.07
CA LEU A 130 -15.81 18.13 -0.92
C LEU A 130 -16.23 18.80 0.38
N GLN A 131 -16.37 18.01 1.45
CA GLN A 131 -16.57 18.49 2.81
C GLN A 131 -15.41 18.04 3.69
N ARG A 132 -14.87 18.95 4.50
CA ARG A 132 -13.79 18.61 5.43
C ARG A 132 -14.33 17.82 6.63
N GLU A 133 -13.72 16.66 6.94
CA GLU A 133 -14.12 15.84 8.08
C GLU A 133 -13.16 15.98 9.27
N GLY A 134 -11.87 16.22 9.02
CA GLY A 134 -10.90 16.30 10.11
C GLY A 134 -9.44 16.32 9.66
N THR A 135 -8.57 16.05 10.63
CA THR A 135 -7.12 15.94 10.42
C THR A 135 -6.63 14.64 11.04
N ALA A 136 -5.97 13.81 10.25
CA ALA A 136 -5.26 12.63 10.73
C ALA A 136 -3.78 12.98 10.90
N ARG A 137 -3.29 12.87 12.12
CA ARG A 137 -1.88 13.01 12.44
C ARG A 137 -1.23 11.65 12.48
N LEU A 138 0.02 11.58 12.10
CA LEU A 138 0.83 10.38 12.32
C LEU A 138 1.06 10.21 13.82
N HIS A 139 1.11 8.96 14.26
CA HIS A 139 1.54 8.65 15.62
C HIS A 139 3.05 8.92 15.72
N HIS A 140 3.40 10.02 16.34
CA HIS A 140 4.78 10.33 16.68
C HIS A 140 5.04 9.88 18.11
N SER A 141 6.14 9.15 18.30
CA SER A 141 6.63 8.90 19.65
C SER A 141 7.15 10.23 20.25
N PRO A 142 6.84 10.54 21.52
CA PRO A 142 7.39 11.70 22.19
C PRO A 142 8.88 11.54 22.52
N PHE A 143 9.44 10.34 22.30
CA PHE A 143 10.82 9.98 22.63
C PHE A 143 11.67 9.83 21.37
N ASN A 144 12.96 10.22 21.45
CA ASN A 144 13.94 9.92 20.42
C ASN A 144 14.31 8.42 20.44
N LYS A 145 15.10 7.95 19.45
CA LYS A 145 15.42 6.53 19.30
C LYS A 145 16.23 5.97 20.47
N GLU A 146 17.15 6.76 21.00
CA GLU A 146 18.01 6.42 22.13
C GLU A 146 17.17 6.28 23.43
N GLU A 147 16.27 7.22 23.67
CA GLU A 147 15.36 7.17 24.81
C GLU A 147 14.42 5.97 24.75
N ARG A 148 13.94 5.63 23.55
CA ARG A 148 13.11 4.44 23.35
C ARG A 148 13.88 3.15 23.62
N LEU A 149 15.15 3.08 23.17
CA LEU A 149 16.02 1.95 23.49
C LEU A 149 16.26 1.81 25.00
N GLN A 150 16.53 2.92 25.68
CA GLN A 150 16.74 2.93 27.13
C GLN A 150 15.51 2.41 27.87
N ARG A 151 14.31 2.89 27.52
CA ARG A 151 13.03 2.42 28.07
C ARG A 151 12.81 0.94 27.84
N ALA A 152 13.15 0.45 26.64
CA ALA A 152 13.07 -0.98 26.32
C ALA A 152 14.00 -1.82 27.21
N LEU A 153 15.25 -1.38 27.42
CA LEU A 153 16.22 -2.08 28.27
C LEU A 153 15.81 -2.05 29.75
N GLU A 154 15.27 -0.93 30.26
CA GLU A 154 14.70 -0.83 31.60
C GLU A 154 13.54 -1.80 31.79
N PHE A 155 12.63 -1.86 30.82
CA PHE A 155 11.51 -2.79 30.86
C PHE A 155 11.99 -4.25 30.85
N LEU A 156 12.97 -4.59 30.00
CA LEU A 156 13.55 -5.91 29.93
C LEU A 156 14.28 -6.30 31.21
N ASN A 157 14.95 -5.36 31.87
CA ASN A 157 15.60 -5.58 33.19
C ASN A 157 14.55 -5.90 34.26
N LYS A 158 13.37 -5.29 34.19
CA LYS A 158 12.32 -5.47 35.19
C LYS A 158 11.44 -6.70 34.93
N HIS A 159 11.14 -6.99 33.69
CA HIS A 159 10.15 -8.02 33.28
C HIS A 159 10.75 -9.24 32.60
N GLY A 160 12.01 -9.21 32.24
CA GLY A 160 12.74 -10.30 31.58
C GLY A 160 12.42 -10.49 30.09
N ALA A 161 11.21 -10.17 29.67
CA ALA A 161 10.76 -10.30 28.27
C ALA A 161 9.79 -9.18 27.86
N MET A 162 9.78 -8.82 26.60
CA MET A 162 8.95 -7.74 26.03
C MET A 162 8.34 -8.18 24.71
N ARG A 163 7.07 -7.92 24.48
CA ARG A 163 6.38 -8.10 23.20
C ARG A 163 6.24 -6.77 22.46
N VAL A 164 5.90 -6.84 21.17
CA VAL A 164 5.65 -5.62 20.36
C VAL A 164 4.59 -4.72 20.99
N PRO A 165 3.44 -5.22 21.51
CA PRO A 165 2.47 -4.37 22.20
C PRO A 165 3.04 -3.63 23.41
N ASP A 166 3.87 -4.28 24.22
CA ASP A 166 4.50 -3.65 25.38
C ASP A 166 5.42 -2.49 24.95
N TYR A 167 6.19 -2.70 23.88
CA TYR A 167 7.06 -1.67 23.33
C TYR A 167 6.25 -0.49 22.72
N MET A 168 5.11 -0.78 22.10
CA MET A 168 4.19 0.27 21.62
C MET A 168 3.70 1.14 22.77
N GLU A 169 3.31 0.54 23.89
CA GLU A 169 2.81 1.24 25.08
C GLU A 169 3.92 2.10 25.69
N LEU A 170 5.13 1.57 25.83
CA LEU A 170 6.30 2.28 26.37
C LEU A 170 6.74 3.48 25.53
N THR A 171 6.60 3.39 24.21
CA THR A 171 7.20 4.34 23.28
C THR A 171 6.20 5.21 22.54
N GLY A 172 4.92 4.86 22.55
CA GLY A 172 3.89 5.53 21.76
C GLY A 172 4.01 5.30 20.24
N LEU A 173 4.82 4.35 19.81
CA LEU A 173 4.97 4.02 18.37
C LEU A 173 3.77 3.21 17.84
N SER A 174 3.51 3.35 16.54
CA SER A 174 2.60 2.43 15.83
C SER A 174 3.18 1.02 15.81
N ARG A 175 2.31 0.01 15.65
CA ARG A 175 2.74 -1.40 15.59
C ARG A 175 3.81 -1.65 14.51
N THR A 176 3.64 -1.05 13.33
CA THR A 176 4.58 -1.19 12.22
C THR A 176 5.93 -0.58 12.58
N SER A 177 5.94 0.67 13.07
CA SER A 177 7.17 1.37 13.49
C SER A 177 7.87 0.63 14.63
N ALA A 178 7.13 0.20 15.64
CA ALA A 178 7.65 -0.58 16.77
C ALA A 178 8.31 -1.90 16.32
N THR A 179 7.66 -2.61 15.38
CA THR A 179 8.21 -3.87 14.83
C THR A 179 9.49 -3.63 14.04
N LEU A 180 9.53 -2.58 13.22
CA LEU A 180 10.72 -2.24 12.43
C LEU A 180 11.88 -1.82 13.34
N GLU A 181 11.64 -0.96 14.31
CA GLU A 181 12.66 -0.47 15.22
C GLU A 181 13.23 -1.59 16.12
N LEU A 182 12.39 -2.47 16.65
CA LEU A 182 12.84 -3.66 17.37
C LEU A 182 13.65 -4.64 16.50
N LYS A 183 13.36 -4.69 15.19
CA LYS A 183 14.17 -5.46 14.24
C LYS A 183 15.53 -4.81 14.03
N GLU A 184 15.60 -3.49 13.94
CA GLU A 184 16.84 -2.73 13.84
C GLU A 184 17.70 -2.90 15.10
N PHE A 185 17.12 -2.74 16.29
CA PHE A 185 17.84 -2.97 17.55
C PHE A 185 18.42 -4.37 17.66
N ARG A 186 17.69 -5.38 17.21
CA ARG A 186 18.22 -6.74 17.17
C ARG A 186 19.44 -6.86 16.24
N GLN A 187 19.43 -6.14 15.12
CA GLN A 187 20.54 -6.19 14.15
C GLN A 187 21.78 -5.43 14.64
N ASP A 188 21.59 -4.47 15.54
CA ASP A 188 22.67 -3.71 16.15
C ASP A 188 23.28 -4.50 17.34
N PRO A 189 24.57 -4.91 17.24
CA PRO A 189 25.25 -5.62 18.32
C PRO A 189 25.28 -4.85 19.64
N ASN A 190 25.25 -3.51 19.59
CA ASN A 190 25.38 -2.63 20.76
C ASN A 190 24.04 -2.30 21.42
N SER A 191 22.92 -2.68 20.82
CA SER A 191 21.58 -2.36 21.36
C SER A 191 21.25 -3.12 22.65
N GLY A 192 21.91 -4.26 22.90
CA GLY A 192 21.61 -5.13 24.03
C GLY A 192 20.26 -5.85 23.96
N ILE A 193 19.57 -5.85 22.79
CA ILE A 193 18.27 -6.51 22.58
C ILE A 193 18.43 -7.71 21.63
N ASP A 194 17.88 -8.86 22.04
CA ASP A 194 17.73 -10.05 21.20
C ASP A 194 16.27 -10.56 21.27
N PHE A 195 15.98 -11.70 20.66
CA PHE A 195 14.63 -12.30 20.70
C PHE A 195 14.69 -13.82 20.88
N ILE A 196 13.61 -14.35 21.42
CA ILE A 196 13.37 -15.79 21.58
C ILE A 196 12.01 -16.11 20.95
N GLY A 197 11.88 -17.32 20.39
CA GLY A 197 10.62 -17.82 19.80
C GLY A 197 10.45 -17.49 18.33
N ARG A 198 9.34 -17.99 17.76
CA ARG A 198 8.98 -17.80 16.34
C ARG A 198 7.51 -17.42 16.22
N GLY A 199 7.15 -16.71 15.14
CA GLY A 199 5.78 -16.34 14.84
C GLY A 199 5.12 -15.51 15.96
N SER A 200 3.95 -15.93 16.43
CA SER A 200 3.18 -15.27 17.48
C SER A 200 3.81 -15.40 18.89
N ALA A 201 4.66 -16.40 19.09
CA ALA A 201 5.39 -16.63 20.35
C ALA A 201 6.71 -15.84 20.45
N LYS A 202 7.00 -14.96 19.50
CA LYS A 202 8.21 -14.13 19.50
C LYS A 202 8.17 -13.10 20.62
N VAL A 203 9.18 -13.12 21.49
CA VAL A 203 9.41 -12.13 22.56
C VAL A 203 10.84 -11.60 22.46
N TYR A 204 11.00 -10.34 22.80
CA TYR A 204 12.31 -9.68 22.89
C TYR A 204 12.87 -9.83 24.29
N VAL A 205 14.16 -10.04 24.40
CA VAL A 205 14.89 -10.27 25.65
C VAL A 205 16.18 -9.47 25.65
N LYS A 206 16.78 -9.28 26.83
CA LYS A 206 18.09 -8.68 26.92
C LYS A 206 19.14 -9.69 26.39
N LYS A 207 20.04 -9.19 25.58
CA LYS A 207 21.18 -9.96 25.10
C LYS A 207 22.09 -10.26 26.29
N GLY A 208 22.37 -11.54 26.50
CA GLY A 208 23.30 -12.00 27.54
C GLY A 208 24.76 -11.72 27.17
#